data_33010575aea4df3563bdee92979f9405
#
_entry.id   33010575aea4df3563bdee92979f9405
#
_cell.length_a   1.000
_cell.length_b   1.000
_cell.length_c   1.000
_cell.angle_alpha   90.00
_cell.angle_beta   90.00
_cell.angle_gamma   90.00
#
_symmetry.space_group_name_H-M   'P 1'
#
loop_
_entity.id
_entity.type
_entity.pdbx_description
1 polymer ?
#
loop_
_entity_poly.entity_id
_entity_poly.type
_entity_poly.pdbx_seq_one_letter_code
_entity_poly.pdbx_strand_id
1 'polypeptide(L)'
;MCGIVGFVGARADMQEILQGMMDAIAHRGPDGQGQFIEGQAALGQRRLSIIDLEGGKQPMFNEDQNLAVIFNGEIYNFQELTAELMRAGHTFATRSDTEVLLHGYEQWGKEMLQKLRGMFTFAIWDRKNETLFCARDHFGIKPFYYYQNDAGELLFGSEIKSFLAHPGFKKELNEEQLPLYLSYQYSPGEDTFFKGVKKLMPAHWLEWKAGQLTVQRYWQPKFDPDDSRTLEEWEDEISAAMKESVQAHKIADVEVGSFLSSGVDSSYMAALAHVDKTFTVGFANKQYDETDYAQEFSKHIGVKNYAYRITPEEYWANLGKIQYHMDEPLADAASVALYFVNREASKQVKVCLSGEGADEFFGGYNIYKEPFTVTWYDKIPLPIRRAIGAVADLLPPVHGINFLVRRGKPLAERYIGNTNLMDEHRKKKLLKNYHPGKLPTDLSRPYFELSKGQDAVTQMETCDLNLWMVGDILLKADKMSMANSLELRVPFLDRKVFELASHIPTKCKVNANQTKIAMRGAAEKTIPAKTADKKKLGFPVPVRAWLRDEQYAGIVRKAFNTPAAEQFFRTKELNAMLDQHISGKRDNWRQIWCIFMFLVWYDEYFVKR
;
A
#
# COMPACT_ATOMS: atom_id res chain seq x y z
N MET A 1 -8.85 3.06 -13.49
CA MET A 1 -8.28 1.77 -13.01
C MET A 1 -9.24 0.63 -13.20
N CYS A 2 -8.72 -0.60 -13.21
CA CYS A 2 -9.48 -1.79 -13.54
C CYS A 2 -9.29 -2.87 -12.45
N GLY A 3 -9.91 -4.02 -12.67
CA GLY A 3 -9.58 -5.26 -12.00
C GLY A 3 -9.24 -6.31 -13.04
N ILE A 4 -8.17 -7.05 -12.84
CA ILE A 4 -7.78 -8.17 -13.70
C ILE A 4 -7.85 -9.47 -12.92
N VAL A 5 -8.28 -10.53 -13.59
CA VAL A 5 -8.32 -11.90 -13.08
C VAL A 5 -8.03 -12.87 -14.22
N GLY A 6 -7.58 -14.03 -13.89
CA GLY A 6 -7.41 -15.08 -14.89
C GLY A 6 -6.83 -16.35 -14.30
N PHE A 7 -6.77 -17.36 -15.15
CA PHE A 7 -6.09 -18.62 -14.82
C PHE A 7 -5.56 -19.30 -16.07
N VAL A 8 -4.60 -20.18 -15.88
CA VAL A 8 -4.09 -21.07 -16.90
C VAL A 8 -4.29 -22.50 -16.41
N GLY A 9 -5.09 -23.27 -17.16
CA GLY A 9 -5.47 -24.64 -16.85
C GLY A 9 -6.67 -25.04 -17.71
N ALA A 10 -6.55 -26.09 -18.51
CA ALA A 10 -7.62 -26.50 -19.44
C ALA A 10 -8.79 -27.13 -18.67
N ARG A 11 -9.98 -26.55 -18.80
CA ARG A 11 -11.21 -26.98 -18.14
C ARG A 11 -12.43 -26.78 -19.06
N ALA A 12 -13.46 -27.57 -18.86
CA ALA A 12 -14.71 -27.42 -19.61
C ALA A 12 -15.57 -26.22 -19.15
N ASP A 13 -15.40 -25.78 -17.88
CA ASP A 13 -16.18 -24.77 -17.19
C ASP A 13 -15.49 -23.40 -17.10
N MET A 14 -14.49 -23.13 -17.98
CA MET A 14 -13.67 -21.91 -17.94
C MET A 14 -14.50 -20.63 -17.99
N GLN A 15 -15.55 -20.59 -18.80
CA GLN A 15 -16.41 -19.41 -18.94
C GLN A 15 -17.13 -19.04 -17.64
N GLU A 16 -17.70 -20.03 -16.95
CA GLU A 16 -18.43 -19.83 -15.70
C GLU A 16 -17.48 -19.42 -14.56
N ILE A 17 -16.33 -20.09 -14.46
CA ILE A 17 -15.31 -19.76 -13.46
C ILE A 17 -14.81 -18.34 -13.66
N LEU A 18 -14.39 -17.99 -14.90
CA LEU A 18 -13.88 -16.65 -15.19
C LEU A 18 -14.91 -15.56 -14.88
N GLN A 19 -16.18 -15.80 -15.23
CA GLN A 19 -17.27 -14.87 -14.90
C GLN A 19 -17.40 -14.70 -13.38
N GLY A 20 -17.39 -15.78 -12.61
CA GLY A 20 -17.43 -15.73 -11.14
C GLY A 20 -16.25 -14.97 -10.54
N MET A 21 -15.03 -15.18 -11.06
CA MET A 21 -13.84 -14.43 -10.66
C MET A 21 -13.99 -12.93 -10.96
N MET A 22 -14.52 -12.56 -12.12
CA MET A 22 -14.77 -11.17 -12.52
C MET A 22 -15.86 -10.52 -11.65
N ASP A 23 -16.91 -11.24 -11.30
CA ASP A 23 -18.01 -10.73 -10.49
C ASP A 23 -17.56 -10.40 -9.05
N ALA A 24 -16.64 -11.19 -8.51
CA ALA A 24 -16.03 -10.93 -7.20
C ALA A 24 -15.27 -9.58 -7.13
N ILE A 25 -14.81 -9.06 -8.28
CA ILE A 25 -14.07 -7.79 -8.38
C ILE A 25 -14.82 -6.70 -9.17
N ALA A 26 -16.15 -6.83 -9.34
CA ALA A 26 -16.95 -5.89 -10.13
C ALA A 26 -16.86 -4.44 -9.63
N HIS A 27 -16.68 -4.23 -8.32
CA HIS A 27 -16.49 -2.92 -7.70
C HIS A 27 -15.23 -2.18 -8.20
N ARG A 28 -14.22 -2.88 -8.72
CA ARG A 28 -13.01 -2.24 -9.27
C ARG A 28 -13.25 -1.56 -10.60
N GLY A 29 -14.18 -2.08 -11.40
CA GLY A 29 -14.46 -1.56 -12.73
C GLY A 29 -15.91 -1.75 -13.14
N PRO A 30 -16.79 -0.80 -12.77
CA PRO A 30 -18.22 -0.91 -13.02
C PRO A 30 -18.63 -0.53 -14.45
N ASP A 31 -17.75 0.12 -15.23
CA ASP A 31 -18.09 0.70 -16.53
C ASP A 31 -18.13 -0.35 -17.66
N GLY A 32 -17.46 -1.49 -17.47
CA GLY A 32 -17.43 -2.55 -18.48
C GLY A 32 -16.69 -3.80 -18.04
N GLN A 33 -16.76 -4.81 -18.90
CA GLN A 33 -16.03 -6.06 -18.71
C GLN A 33 -15.61 -6.63 -20.06
N GLY A 34 -14.56 -7.47 -20.03
CA GLY A 34 -14.14 -8.25 -21.18
C GLY A 34 -13.49 -9.57 -20.78
N GLN A 35 -13.56 -10.54 -21.68
CA GLN A 35 -13.09 -11.89 -21.47
C GLN A 35 -12.34 -12.41 -22.71
N PHE A 36 -11.31 -13.21 -22.48
CA PHE A 36 -10.66 -14.01 -23.49
C PHE A 36 -10.48 -15.44 -22.94
N ILE A 37 -10.93 -16.41 -23.69
CA ILE A 37 -10.80 -17.82 -23.35
C ILE A 37 -10.36 -18.56 -24.58
N GLU A 38 -9.18 -19.17 -24.55
CA GLU A 38 -8.64 -19.98 -25.64
C GLU A 38 -7.66 -21.02 -25.10
N GLY A 39 -7.83 -22.27 -25.51
CA GLY A 39 -6.97 -23.37 -25.06
C GLY A 39 -7.02 -23.55 -23.56
N GLN A 40 -5.91 -23.27 -22.92
CA GLN A 40 -5.79 -23.36 -21.46
C GLN A 40 -5.82 -22.00 -20.74
N ALA A 41 -5.90 -20.88 -21.47
CA ALA A 41 -5.87 -19.53 -20.92
C ALA A 41 -7.27 -18.93 -20.78
N ALA A 42 -7.52 -18.31 -19.63
CA ALA A 42 -8.71 -17.51 -19.34
C ALA A 42 -8.25 -16.18 -18.74
N LEU A 43 -8.54 -15.07 -19.44
CA LEU A 43 -8.22 -13.72 -19.04
C LEU A 43 -9.51 -12.90 -18.90
N GLY A 44 -9.70 -12.21 -17.80
CA GLY A 44 -10.87 -11.40 -17.52
C GLY A 44 -10.51 -10.03 -16.95
N GLN A 45 -11.26 -9.01 -17.36
CA GLN A 45 -11.08 -7.64 -16.89
C GLN A 45 -12.40 -7.00 -16.52
N ARG A 46 -12.39 -6.22 -15.44
CA ARG A 46 -13.41 -5.24 -15.05
C ARG A 46 -12.86 -3.85 -15.28
N ARG A 47 -13.56 -3.01 -16.04
CA ARG A 47 -13.06 -1.72 -16.50
C ARG A 47 -13.67 -0.54 -15.76
N LEU A 48 -12.83 0.35 -15.27
CA LEU A 48 -13.14 1.74 -14.94
C LEU A 48 -12.51 2.61 -16.05
N SER A 49 -13.32 3.21 -16.89
CA SER A 49 -12.88 3.92 -18.10
C SER A 49 -12.35 5.31 -17.76
N ILE A 50 -11.07 5.57 -18.07
CA ILE A 50 -10.36 6.81 -17.75
C ILE A 50 -9.65 7.39 -18.97
N ILE A 51 -8.88 6.58 -19.71
CA ILE A 51 -8.23 6.94 -20.96
C ILE A 51 -8.87 6.14 -22.10
N ASP A 52 -9.10 6.80 -23.23
CA ASP A 52 -9.75 6.26 -24.42
C ASP A 52 -11.04 5.50 -24.08
N LEU A 53 -12.08 6.27 -23.70
CA LEU A 53 -13.31 5.73 -23.13
C LEU A 53 -13.98 4.66 -24.01
N GLU A 54 -13.85 4.78 -25.33
CA GLU A 54 -14.44 3.87 -26.31
C GLU A 54 -13.46 2.81 -26.81
N GLY A 55 -12.23 3.20 -27.18
CA GLY A 55 -11.22 2.33 -27.78
C GLY A 55 -10.44 1.46 -26.80
N GLY A 56 -10.31 1.88 -25.54
CA GLY A 56 -9.54 1.17 -24.52
C GLY A 56 -10.20 -0.09 -23.94
N LYS A 57 -11.01 -0.81 -24.73
CA LYS A 57 -11.62 -2.09 -24.31
C LYS A 57 -10.56 -3.17 -24.20
N GLN A 58 -10.72 -4.05 -23.21
CA GLN A 58 -9.82 -5.17 -22.97
C GLN A 58 -10.62 -6.47 -22.80
N PRO A 59 -10.04 -7.66 -23.11
CA PRO A 59 -8.66 -7.86 -23.56
C PRO A 59 -8.37 -7.18 -24.89
N MET A 60 -7.15 -6.63 -25.04
CA MET A 60 -6.68 -5.98 -26.25
C MET A 60 -5.70 -6.92 -26.96
N PHE A 61 -5.66 -6.82 -28.29
CA PHE A 61 -4.84 -7.70 -29.14
C PHE A 61 -3.90 -6.87 -30.01
N ASN A 62 -2.75 -7.47 -30.37
CA ASN A 62 -1.88 -6.95 -31.40
C ASN A 62 -2.45 -7.26 -32.81
N GLU A 63 -1.80 -6.79 -33.89
CA GLU A 63 -2.33 -6.83 -35.26
C GLU A 63 -2.57 -8.28 -35.77
N ASP A 64 -1.67 -9.22 -35.44
CA ASP A 64 -1.80 -10.61 -35.83
C ASP A 64 -2.62 -11.45 -34.83
N GLN A 65 -3.15 -10.80 -33.78
CA GLN A 65 -3.91 -11.41 -32.69
C GLN A 65 -3.15 -12.51 -31.92
N ASN A 66 -1.83 -12.52 -31.99
CA ASN A 66 -1.01 -13.47 -31.26
C ASN A 66 -0.92 -13.17 -29.76
N LEU A 67 -0.94 -11.88 -29.41
CA LEU A 67 -0.86 -11.41 -28.04
C LEU A 67 -2.23 -10.90 -27.57
N ALA A 68 -2.64 -11.33 -26.37
CA ALA A 68 -3.82 -10.79 -25.69
C ALA A 68 -3.39 -10.20 -24.36
N VAL A 69 -3.74 -8.92 -24.07
CA VAL A 69 -3.40 -8.25 -22.80
C VAL A 69 -4.63 -7.85 -22.02
N ILE A 70 -4.56 -8.04 -20.69
CA ILE A 70 -5.41 -7.40 -19.69
C ILE A 70 -4.53 -6.57 -18.75
N PHE A 71 -5.01 -5.38 -18.38
CA PHE A 71 -4.23 -4.37 -17.69
C PHE A 71 -5.04 -3.65 -16.62
N ASN A 72 -4.41 -3.44 -15.46
CA ASN A 72 -4.90 -2.60 -14.39
C ASN A 72 -3.81 -1.59 -14.02
N GLY A 73 -3.97 -0.36 -14.48
CA GLY A 73 -2.97 0.69 -14.23
C GLY A 73 -3.08 1.86 -15.18
N GLU A 74 -1.98 2.63 -15.22
CA GLU A 74 -1.74 3.76 -16.11
C GLU A 74 -0.25 3.80 -16.49
N ILE A 75 0.05 3.92 -17.79
CA ILE A 75 1.42 4.10 -18.29
C ILE A 75 1.60 5.58 -18.65
N TYR A 76 2.16 6.36 -17.76
CA TYR A 76 2.22 7.84 -17.92
C TYR A 76 3.07 8.32 -19.09
N ASN A 77 4.05 7.54 -19.53
CA ASN A 77 4.88 7.86 -20.71
C ASN A 77 4.42 7.15 -21.98
N PHE A 78 3.15 6.72 -22.05
CA PHE A 78 2.66 5.95 -23.21
C PHE A 78 2.78 6.70 -24.53
N GLN A 79 2.60 8.02 -24.55
CA GLN A 79 2.71 8.82 -25.77
C GLN A 79 4.15 8.82 -26.33
N GLU A 80 5.16 8.88 -25.47
CA GLU A 80 6.57 8.79 -25.85
C GLU A 80 6.89 7.40 -26.41
N LEU A 81 6.40 6.34 -25.72
CA LEU A 81 6.58 4.95 -26.14
C LEU A 81 5.85 4.65 -27.45
N THR A 82 4.63 5.16 -27.64
CA THR A 82 3.90 5.06 -28.91
C THR A 82 4.72 5.63 -30.05
N ALA A 83 5.28 6.84 -29.89
CA ALA A 83 6.10 7.47 -30.91
C ALA A 83 7.40 6.67 -31.20
N GLU A 84 8.01 6.04 -30.19
CA GLU A 84 9.17 5.16 -30.37
C GLU A 84 8.80 3.88 -31.13
N LEU A 85 7.71 3.23 -30.74
CA LEU A 85 7.23 1.99 -31.34
C LEU A 85 6.73 2.19 -32.80
N MET A 86 6.06 3.30 -33.10
CA MET A 86 5.69 3.65 -34.48
C MET A 86 6.92 3.85 -35.37
N ARG A 87 8.00 4.44 -34.85
CA ARG A 87 9.28 4.54 -35.59
C ARG A 87 9.94 3.19 -35.81
N ALA A 88 9.68 2.21 -34.92
CA ALA A 88 10.13 0.83 -35.08
C ALA A 88 9.25 0.00 -36.03
N GLY A 89 8.14 0.55 -36.53
CA GLY A 89 7.27 -0.07 -37.54
C GLY A 89 5.95 -0.61 -37.00
N HIS A 90 5.65 -0.45 -35.71
CA HIS A 90 4.36 -0.85 -35.14
C HIS A 90 3.24 0.12 -35.51
N THR A 91 2.02 -0.40 -35.66
CA THR A 91 0.81 0.37 -35.97
C THR A 91 -0.15 0.36 -34.79
N PHE A 92 -0.61 1.52 -34.35
CA PHE A 92 -1.53 1.67 -33.24
C PHE A 92 -2.96 1.85 -33.71
N ALA A 93 -3.88 1.07 -33.18
CA ALA A 93 -5.31 1.12 -33.50
C ALA A 93 -6.12 2.01 -32.54
N THR A 94 -5.58 2.26 -31.31
CA THR A 94 -6.26 3.00 -30.27
C THR A 94 -5.42 4.17 -29.76
N ARG A 95 -5.99 4.96 -28.84
CA ARG A 95 -5.26 5.99 -28.08
C ARG A 95 -5.00 5.55 -26.63
N SER A 96 -5.27 4.27 -26.34
CA SER A 96 -5.12 3.72 -25.00
C SER A 96 -3.64 3.49 -24.67
N ASP A 97 -3.26 3.77 -23.45
CA ASP A 97 -1.97 3.42 -22.88
C ASP A 97 -1.76 1.90 -22.79
N THR A 98 -2.83 1.10 -22.81
CA THR A 98 -2.76 -0.37 -22.82
C THR A 98 -2.05 -0.93 -24.04
N GLU A 99 -2.20 -0.31 -25.21
CA GLU A 99 -1.66 -0.83 -26.47
C GLU A 99 -0.12 -0.81 -26.51
N VAL A 100 0.53 0.13 -25.78
CA VAL A 100 2.00 0.13 -25.68
C VAL A 100 2.57 -1.11 -25.00
N LEU A 101 1.77 -1.84 -24.20
CA LEU A 101 2.20 -3.07 -23.56
C LEU A 101 2.32 -4.21 -24.58
N LEU A 102 1.43 -4.28 -25.56
CA LEU A 102 1.48 -5.27 -26.64
C LEU A 102 2.71 -5.05 -27.52
N HIS A 103 2.80 -3.88 -28.14
CA HIS A 103 3.91 -3.55 -29.04
C HIS A 103 5.25 -3.45 -28.32
N GLY A 104 5.26 -3.03 -27.04
CA GLY A 104 6.44 -3.04 -26.20
C GLY A 104 6.95 -4.45 -25.93
N TYR A 105 6.03 -5.40 -25.68
CA TYR A 105 6.40 -6.80 -25.48
C TYR A 105 6.93 -7.46 -26.79
N GLU A 106 6.32 -7.13 -27.94
CA GLU A 106 6.81 -7.57 -29.25
C GLU A 106 8.21 -7.04 -29.55
N GLN A 107 8.42 -5.73 -29.32
CA GLN A 107 9.67 -5.04 -29.71
C GLN A 107 10.83 -5.36 -28.77
N TRP A 108 10.58 -5.40 -27.44
CA TRP A 108 11.63 -5.46 -26.42
C TRP A 108 11.53 -6.67 -25.49
N GLY A 109 10.51 -7.50 -25.63
CA GLY A 109 10.27 -8.58 -24.68
C GLY A 109 10.16 -8.06 -23.24
N LYS A 110 10.81 -8.76 -22.30
CA LYS A 110 10.81 -8.39 -20.88
C LYS A 110 11.51 -7.07 -20.58
N GLU A 111 12.42 -6.62 -21.44
CA GLU A 111 13.16 -5.36 -21.28
C GLU A 111 12.25 -4.12 -21.40
N MET A 112 11.02 -4.28 -21.94
CA MET A 112 10.02 -3.22 -21.91
C MET A 112 9.79 -2.66 -20.50
N LEU A 113 9.89 -3.49 -19.46
CA LEU A 113 9.66 -3.10 -18.07
C LEU A 113 10.60 -1.98 -17.60
N GLN A 114 11.80 -1.87 -18.19
CA GLN A 114 12.75 -0.78 -17.89
C GLN A 114 12.31 0.57 -18.50
N LYS A 115 11.49 0.52 -19.55
CA LYS A 115 11.00 1.71 -20.24
C LYS A 115 9.69 2.26 -19.69
N LEU A 116 8.89 1.41 -18.99
CA LEU A 116 7.60 1.81 -18.46
C LEU A 116 7.76 2.81 -17.29
N ARG A 117 7.00 3.89 -17.34
CA ARG A 117 6.78 4.83 -16.24
C ARG A 117 5.29 4.84 -15.92
N GLY A 118 4.91 4.30 -14.77
CA GLY A 118 3.49 4.17 -14.44
C GLY A 118 3.24 3.36 -13.19
N MET A 119 1.97 3.17 -12.90
CA MET A 119 1.45 2.27 -11.88
C MET A 119 0.69 1.15 -12.61
N PHE A 120 1.11 -0.10 -12.45
CA PHE A 120 0.55 -1.15 -13.28
C PHE A 120 0.64 -2.56 -12.72
N THR A 121 -0.34 -3.35 -13.11
CA THR A 121 -0.26 -4.80 -13.22
C THR A 121 -0.91 -5.22 -14.53
N PHE A 122 -0.29 -6.12 -15.24
CA PHE A 122 -0.83 -6.66 -16.48
C PHE A 122 -0.56 -8.16 -16.61
N ALA A 123 -1.34 -8.78 -17.49
CA ALA A 123 -1.10 -10.15 -17.94
C ALA A 123 -1.21 -10.20 -19.46
N ILE A 124 -0.18 -10.70 -20.12
CA ILE A 124 -0.09 -10.93 -21.56
C ILE A 124 -0.08 -12.44 -21.80
N TRP A 125 -1.01 -12.92 -22.61
CA TRP A 125 -1.00 -14.28 -23.14
C TRP A 125 -0.42 -14.29 -24.55
N ASP A 126 0.68 -15.03 -24.73
CA ASP A 126 1.29 -15.30 -26.02
C ASP A 126 0.78 -16.64 -26.55
N ARG A 127 -0.08 -16.59 -27.55
CA ARG A 127 -0.78 -17.75 -28.13
C ARG A 127 0.18 -18.71 -28.81
N LYS A 128 1.16 -18.21 -29.56
CA LYS A 128 2.14 -19.05 -30.29
C LYS A 128 3.05 -19.81 -29.34
N ASN A 129 3.46 -19.18 -28.26
CA ASN A 129 4.39 -19.74 -27.28
C ASN A 129 3.70 -20.40 -26.10
N GLU A 130 2.36 -20.32 -26.02
CA GLU A 130 1.53 -20.74 -24.87
C GLU A 130 2.11 -20.27 -23.53
N THR A 131 2.45 -18.98 -23.46
CA THR A 131 3.14 -18.36 -22.33
C THR A 131 2.29 -17.26 -21.75
N LEU A 132 2.09 -17.28 -20.43
CA LEU A 132 1.53 -16.17 -19.69
C LEU A 132 2.67 -15.34 -19.09
N PHE A 133 2.72 -14.05 -19.44
CA PHE A 133 3.66 -13.09 -18.87
C PHE A 133 2.91 -12.02 -18.10
N CYS A 134 3.25 -11.87 -16.81
CA CYS A 134 2.66 -10.86 -15.93
C CYS A 134 3.74 -9.99 -15.31
N ALA A 135 3.42 -8.73 -15.02
CA ALA A 135 4.33 -7.86 -14.28
C ALA A 135 3.59 -6.92 -13.33
N ARG A 136 4.29 -6.47 -12.29
CA ARG A 136 3.83 -5.49 -11.31
C ARG A 136 4.78 -4.30 -11.28
N ASP A 137 4.24 -3.08 -11.13
CA ASP A 137 5.00 -1.84 -11.16
C ASP A 137 6.13 -1.75 -10.14
N HIS A 138 7.00 -0.76 -10.31
CA HIS A 138 8.25 -0.57 -9.58
C HIS A 138 8.07 -0.50 -8.06
N PHE A 139 6.99 0.12 -7.58
CA PHE A 139 6.73 0.32 -6.14
C PHE A 139 5.63 -0.59 -5.60
N GLY A 140 4.92 -1.33 -6.47
CA GLY A 140 3.80 -2.19 -6.09
C GLY A 140 2.53 -1.40 -5.78
N ILE A 141 2.31 -0.28 -6.49
CA ILE A 141 1.11 0.56 -6.37
C ILE A 141 -0.14 -0.25 -6.68
N LYS A 142 -0.09 -1.08 -7.73
CA LYS A 142 -1.19 -1.96 -8.10
C LYS A 142 -1.01 -3.36 -7.52
N PRO A 143 -2.07 -3.98 -6.96
CA PRO A 143 -1.98 -5.30 -6.37
C PRO A 143 -2.00 -6.40 -7.44
N PHE A 144 -1.21 -7.44 -7.23
CA PHE A 144 -1.24 -8.67 -8.01
C PHE A 144 -1.01 -9.87 -7.09
N TYR A 145 -1.96 -10.82 -7.08
CA TYR A 145 -1.89 -12.07 -6.34
C TYR A 145 -1.86 -13.24 -7.30
N TYR A 146 -1.21 -14.33 -6.90
CA TYR A 146 -1.21 -15.57 -7.66
C TYR A 146 -1.25 -16.80 -6.74
N TYR A 147 -1.76 -17.89 -7.27
CA TYR A 147 -1.88 -19.17 -6.59
C TYR A 147 -1.70 -20.28 -7.61
N GLN A 148 -0.80 -21.23 -7.35
CA GLN A 148 -0.66 -22.44 -8.15
C GLN A 148 -1.18 -23.61 -7.32
N ASN A 149 -2.16 -24.36 -7.87
CA ASN A 149 -2.71 -25.51 -7.20
C ASN A 149 -1.89 -26.80 -7.47
N ASP A 150 -2.28 -27.89 -6.80
CA ASP A 150 -1.61 -29.19 -6.92
C ASP A 150 -1.70 -29.81 -8.34
N ALA A 151 -2.65 -29.38 -9.15
CA ALA A 151 -2.80 -29.77 -10.55
C ALA A 151 -1.92 -28.98 -11.52
N GLY A 152 -1.17 -27.97 -11.02
CA GLY A 152 -0.34 -27.09 -11.84
C GLY A 152 -1.09 -25.93 -12.49
N GLU A 153 -2.40 -25.76 -12.23
CA GLU A 153 -3.15 -24.61 -12.69
C GLU A 153 -2.68 -23.36 -11.95
N LEU A 154 -2.46 -22.27 -12.68
CA LEU A 154 -2.10 -20.97 -12.13
C LEU A 154 -3.31 -20.04 -12.13
N LEU A 155 -3.72 -19.53 -10.96
CA LEU A 155 -4.70 -18.47 -10.79
C LEU A 155 -3.98 -17.16 -10.52
N PHE A 156 -4.50 -16.05 -11.04
CA PHE A 156 -3.98 -14.71 -10.72
C PHE A 156 -5.10 -13.67 -10.69
N GLY A 157 -4.85 -12.55 -9.99
CA GLY A 157 -5.82 -11.48 -9.95
C GLY A 157 -5.41 -10.28 -9.08
N SER A 158 -6.16 -9.21 -9.22
CA SER A 158 -6.01 -7.98 -8.41
C SER A 158 -6.46 -8.17 -6.97
N GLU A 159 -7.33 -9.14 -6.69
CA GLU A 159 -7.88 -9.41 -5.36
C GLU A 159 -8.04 -10.92 -5.11
N ILE A 160 -7.65 -11.36 -3.90
CA ILE A 160 -7.67 -12.79 -3.51
C ILE A 160 -9.09 -13.37 -3.54
N LYS A 161 -10.09 -12.56 -3.19
CA LYS A 161 -11.50 -13.01 -3.17
C LYS A 161 -11.98 -13.55 -4.53
N SER A 162 -11.37 -13.15 -5.63
CA SER A 162 -11.68 -13.68 -6.96
C SER A 162 -11.38 -15.16 -7.09
N PHE A 163 -10.38 -15.67 -6.36
CA PHE A 163 -9.99 -17.09 -6.39
C PHE A 163 -11.04 -18.00 -5.77
N LEU A 164 -11.91 -17.45 -4.88
CA LEU A 164 -13.01 -18.22 -4.26
C LEU A 164 -14.01 -18.80 -5.27
N ALA A 165 -14.09 -18.22 -6.46
CA ALA A 165 -14.93 -18.71 -7.55
C ALA A 165 -14.30 -19.90 -8.31
N HIS A 166 -13.00 -20.15 -8.15
CA HIS A 166 -12.32 -21.22 -8.86
C HIS A 166 -12.33 -22.52 -8.06
N PRO A 167 -12.87 -23.64 -8.59
CA PRO A 167 -13.04 -24.88 -7.83
C PRO A 167 -11.70 -25.55 -7.46
N GLY A 168 -10.60 -25.22 -8.14
CA GLY A 168 -9.24 -25.67 -7.79
C GLY A 168 -8.59 -24.84 -6.67
N PHE A 169 -9.23 -23.79 -6.16
CA PHE A 169 -8.73 -23.01 -5.05
C PHE A 169 -9.12 -23.63 -3.70
N LYS A 170 -8.13 -23.89 -2.85
CA LYS A 170 -8.36 -24.38 -1.49
C LYS A 170 -8.30 -23.20 -0.51
N LYS A 171 -9.45 -22.82 0.06
CA LYS A 171 -9.52 -21.79 1.08
C LYS A 171 -9.02 -22.32 2.43
N GLU A 172 -7.75 -22.20 2.69
CA GLU A 172 -7.08 -22.58 3.94
C GLU A 172 -6.41 -21.38 4.58
N LEU A 173 -6.52 -21.24 5.92
CA LEU A 173 -5.84 -20.19 6.66
C LEU A 173 -4.34 -20.49 6.77
N ASN A 174 -3.50 -19.50 6.47
CA ASN A 174 -2.07 -19.53 6.76
C ASN A 174 -1.82 -18.96 8.17
N GLU A 175 -1.87 -19.82 9.17
CA GLU A 175 -1.71 -19.41 10.58
C GLU A 175 -0.30 -18.85 10.88
N GLU A 176 0.72 -19.14 10.06
CA GLU A 176 2.08 -18.60 10.22
C GLU A 176 2.15 -17.09 10.02
N GLN A 177 1.16 -16.50 9.32
CA GLN A 177 1.06 -15.05 9.14
C GLN A 177 0.57 -14.32 10.39
N LEU A 178 -0.17 -14.98 11.29
CA LEU A 178 -0.74 -14.33 12.46
C LEU A 178 0.32 -13.74 13.42
N PRO A 179 1.43 -14.42 13.79
CA PRO A 179 2.49 -13.82 14.58
C PRO A 179 3.17 -12.63 13.91
N LEU A 180 3.34 -12.65 12.58
CA LEU A 180 3.90 -11.54 11.81
C LEU A 180 2.94 -10.34 11.77
N TYR A 181 1.67 -10.58 11.48
CA TYR A 181 0.61 -9.58 11.51
C TYR A 181 0.52 -8.86 12.87
N LEU A 182 0.62 -9.58 13.97
CA LEU A 182 0.61 -8.97 15.32
C LEU A 182 1.82 -8.05 15.58
N SER A 183 2.90 -8.18 14.82
CA SER A 183 4.02 -7.24 14.85
C SER A 183 3.84 -6.09 13.87
N TYR A 184 3.41 -6.38 12.65
CA TYR A 184 3.37 -5.42 11.54
C TYR A 184 2.03 -4.70 11.37
N GLN A 185 0.91 -5.22 11.94
CA GLN A 185 -0.49 -4.81 11.71
C GLN A 185 -1.02 -5.06 10.28
N TYR A 186 -0.25 -5.70 9.42
CA TYR A 186 -0.56 -6.14 8.07
C TYR A 186 0.19 -7.45 7.78
N SER A 187 -0.11 -8.13 6.68
CA SER A 187 0.63 -9.32 6.23
C SER A 187 1.88 -8.89 5.45
N PRO A 188 3.09 -8.98 6.05
CA PRO A 188 4.32 -8.56 5.39
C PRO A 188 4.86 -9.61 4.42
N GLY A 189 5.63 -9.15 3.40
CA GLY A 189 6.27 -10.03 2.44
C GLY A 189 5.31 -10.64 1.41
N GLU A 190 5.77 -11.71 0.76
CA GLU A 190 5.03 -12.34 -0.35
C GLU A 190 3.89 -13.26 0.09
N ASP A 191 4.01 -13.91 1.25
CA ASP A 191 3.00 -14.83 1.76
C ASP A 191 1.76 -14.07 2.25
N THR A 192 0.57 -14.68 2.09
CA THR A 192 -0.70 -14.12 2.51
C THR A 192 -1.35 -14.95 3.62
N PHE A 193 -2.47 -14.46 4.17
CA PHE A 193 -3.30 -15.23 5.10
C PHE A 193 -4.06 -16.40 4.44
N PHE A 194 -4.04 -16.48 3.12
CA PHE A 194 -4.55 -17.65 2.40
C PHE A 194 -3.38 -18.54 2.01
N LYS A 195 -3.34 -19.77 2.50
CA LYS A 195 -2.25 -20.71 2.31
C LYS A 195 -2.00 -20.97 0.81
N GLY A 196 -0.76 -20.80 0.39
CA GLY A 196 -0.37 -20.98 -1.01
C GLY A 196 -0.61 -19.75 -1.91
N VAL A 197 -1.43 -18.78 -1.49
CA VAL A 197 -1.58 -17.52 -2.22
C VAL A 197 -0.41 -16.61 -1.93
N LYS A 198 0.20 -16.07 -2.99
CA LYS A 198 1.35 -15.16 -2.92
C LYS A 198 1.04 -13.82 -3.56
N LYS A 199 1.70 -12.78 -3.06
CA LYS A 199 1.78 -11.46 -3.69
C LYS A 199 2.92 -11.46 -4.70
N LEU A 200 2.68 -11.01 -5.92
CA LEU A 200 3.79 -10.64 -6.79
C LEU A 200 4.41 -9.37 -6.21
N MET A 201 5.66 -9.46 -5.80
CA MET A 201 6.34 -8.34 -5.11
C MET A 201 6.58 -7.15 -6.07
N PRO A 202 6.77 -5.91 -5.55
CA PRO A 202 7.09 -4.76 -6.38
C PRO A 202 8.25 -5.00 -7.32
N ALA A 203 8.16 -4.48 -8.55
CA ALA A 203 9.18 -4.64 -9.57
C ALA A 203 9.54 -6.11 -9.90
N HIS A 204 8.53 -6.99 -9.86
CA HIS A 204 8.69 -8.39 -10.30
C HIS A 204 7.82 -8.66 -11.52
N TRP A 205 8.30 -9.58 -12.33
CA TRP A 205 7.52 -10.26 -13.36
C TRP A 205 7.35 -11.73 -12.99
N LEU A 206 6.29 -12.30 -13.52
CA LEU A 206 5.92 -13.70 -13.42
C LEU A 206 5.73 -14.25 -14.82
N GLU A 207 6.29 -15.39 -15.11
CA GLU A 207 6.09 -16.13 -16.37
C GLU A 207 5.65 -17.56 -16.05
N TRP A 208 4.55 -17.96 -16.65
CA TRP A 208 4.11 -19.35 -16.64
C TRP A 208 4.20 -19.91 -18.05
N LYS A 209 4.86 -21.08 -18.19
CA LYS A 209 5.01 -21.79 -19.45
C LYS A 209 5.07 -23.29 -19.19
N ALA A 210 4.21 -24.07 -19.87
CA ALA A 210 4.19 -25.53 -19.76
C ALA A 210 4.17 -26.06 -18.31
N GLY A 211 3.40 -25.44 -17.42
CA GLY A 211 3.30 -25.81 -16.00
C GLY A 211 4.42 -25.28 -15.10
N GLN A 212 5.46 -24.66 -15.67
CA GLN A 212 6.56 -24.08 -14.92
C GLN A 212 6.31 -22.60 -14.63
N LEU A 213 6.46 -22.22 -13.38
CA LEU A 213 6.33 -20.85 -12.90
C LEU A 213 7.71 -20.27 -12.59
N THR A 214 8.02 -19.13 -13.20
CA THR A 214 9.23 -18.33 -12.92
C THR A 214 8.83 -16.95 -12.42
N VAL A 215 9.42 -16.51 -11.31
CA VAL A 215 9.22 -15.16 -10.76
C VAL A 215 10.59 -14.51 -10.59
N GLN A 216 10.75 -13.29 -11.11
CA GLN A 216 12.03 -12.59 -11.04
C GLN A 216 11.83 -11.10 -10.86
N ARG A 217 12.72 -10.46 -10.07
CA ARG A 217 12.79 -9.01 -9.92
C ARG A 217 13.47 -8.40 -11.14
N TYR A 218 12.86 -7.32 -11.70
CA TYR A 218 13.43 -6.56 -12.83
C TYR A 218 14.03 -5.22 -12.41
N TRP A 219 13.67 -4.67 -11.23
CA TRP A 219 14.21 -3.42 -10.72
C TRP A 219 14.25 -3.44 -9.18
N GLN A 220 15.18 -2.68 -8.59
CA GLN A 220 15.30 -2.57 -7.14
C GLN A 220 15.58 -1.12 -6.74
N PRO A 221 14.76 -0.53 -5.85
CA PRO A 221 15.04 0.79 -5.30
C PRO A 221 16.31 0.78 -4.45
N LYS A 222 17.20 1.73 -4.72
CA LYS A 222 18.44 1.91 -3.96
C LYS A 222 18.68 3.39 -3.73
N PHE A 223 19.01 3.75 -2.49
CA PHE A 223 19.47 5.09 -2.15
C PHE A 223 20.95 5.22 -2.38
N ASP A 224 21.37 6.34 -3.00
CA ASP A 224 22.75 6.68 -3.31
C ASP A 224 22.97 8.19 -3.05
N PRO A 225 23.06 8.62 -1.77
CA PRO A 225 23.08 10.02 -1.39
C PRO A 225 24.27 10.79 -1.97
N ASP A 226 24.01 11.97 -2.53
CA ASP A 226 24.98 12.90 -3.10
C ASP A 226 25.14 14.15 -2.21
N ASP A 227 26.29 14.30 -1.58
CA ASP A 227 26.60 15.41 -0.70
C ASP A 227 27.16 16.67 -1.42
N SER A 228 27.29 16.62 -2.74
CA SER A 228 27.89 17.69 -3.55
C SER A 228 26.99 18.91 -3.73
N ARG A 229 25.66 18.76 -3.56
CA ARG A 229 24.66 19.78 -3.81
C ARG A 229 24.22 20.47 -2.52
N THR A 230 23.81 21.73 -2.66
CA THR A 230 23.23 22.54 -1.58
C THR A 230 21.77 22.17 -1.32
N LEU A 231 21.24 22.61 -0.18
CA LEU A 231 19.83 22.41 0.14
C LEU A 231 18.91 23.11 -0.88
N GLU A 232 19.25 24.34 -1.29
CA GLU A 232 18.46 25.14 -2.24
C GLU A 232 18.41 24.47 -3.63
N GLU A 233 19.52 23.89 -4.10
CA GLU A 233 19.54 23.13 -5.36
C GLU A 233 18.61 21.91 -5.29
N TRP A 234 18.59 21.18 -4.16
CA TRP A 234 17.66 20.08 -3.96
C TRP A 234 16.19 20.54 -3.94
N GLU A 235 15.90 21.68 -3.32
CA GLU A 235 14.54 22.27 -3.30
C GLU A 235 14.05 22.63 -4.71
N ASP A 236 14.93 23.19 -5.55
CA ASP A 236 14.61 23.53 -6.93
C ASP A 236 14.33 22.28 -7.77
N GLU A 237 15.18 21.26 -7.65
CA GLU A 237 15.02 20.01 -8.38
C GLU A 237 13.76 19.25 -7.94
N ILE A 238 13.44 19.20 -6.63
CA ILE A 238 12.19 18.63 -6.12
C ILE A 238 11.00 19.38 -6.70
N SER A 239 11.04 20.72 -6.71
CA SER A 239 9.95 21.53 -7.26
C SER A 239 9.73 21.22 -8.75
N ALA A 240 10.79 21.08 -9.54
CA ALA A 240 10.70 20.74 -10.96
C ALA A 240 10.16 19.32 -11.18
N ALA A 241 10.73 18.33 -10.48
CA ALA A 241 10.33 16.93 -10.60
C ALA A 241 8.86 16.70 -10.17
N MET A 242 8.42 17.35 -9.09
CA MET A 242 7.03 17.25 -8.64
C MET A 242 6.04 17.90 -9.60
N LYS A 243 6.38 19.05 -10.20
CA LYS A 243 5.55 19.66 -11.26
C LYS A 243 5.39 18.72 -12.45
N GLU A 244 6.47 18.13 -12.93
CA GLU A 244 6.44 17.19 -14.06
C GLU A 244 5.64 15.94 -13.70
N SER A 245 5.89 15.35 -12.53
CA SER A 245 5.17 14.17 -12.08
C SER A 245 3.67 14.42 -11.94
N VAL A 246 3.26 15.50 -11.31
CA VAL A 246 1.85 15.85 -11.17
C VAL A 246 1.18 16.01 -12.55
N GLN A 247 1.84 16.63 -13.52
CA GLN A 247 1.29 16.78 -14.87
C GLN A 247 1.15 15.41 -15.56
N ALA A 248 2.13 14.52 -15.44
CA ALA A 248 2.03 13.16 -15.98
C ALA A 248 0.87 12.38 -15.35
N HIS A 249 0.66 12.51 -14.03
CA HIS A 249 -0.42 11.83 -13.31
C HIS A 249 -1.81 12.45 -13.55
N LYS A 250 -1.91 13.59 -14.24
CA LYS A 250 -3.20 14.21 -14.62
C LYS A 250 -3.75 13.73 -15.96
N ILE A 251 -2.98 12.99 -16.74
CA ILE A 251 -3.43 12.50 -18.07
C ILE A 251 -4.67 11.62 -17.88
N ALA A 252 -5.82 12.11 -18.33
CA ALA A 252 -7.12 11.43 -18.25
C ALA A 252 -8.12 12.11 -19.19
N ASP A 253 -9.09 11.34 -19.70
CA ASP A 253 -10.25 11.85 -20.46
C ASP A 253 -11.45 12.13 -19.54
N VAL A 254 -11.24 12.07 -18.22
CA VAL A 254 -12.24 12.33 -17.19
C VAL A 254 -11.71 13.34 -16.18
N GLU A 255 -12.61 13.92 -15.37
CA GLU A 255 -12.24 14.89 -14.35
C GLU A 255 -11.36 14.27 -13.26
N VAL A 256 -10.30 14.99 -12.86
CA VAL A 256 -9.33 14.61 -11.84
C VAL A 256 -9.50 15.51 -10.62
N GLY A 257 -9.67 14.91 -9.44
CA GLY A 257 -9.67 15.59 -8.16
C GLY A 257 -8.39 15.38 -7.36
N SER A 258 -8.32 15.91 -6.14
CA SER A 258 -7.21 15.66 -5.22
C SER A 258 -7.70 15.48 -3.79
N PHE A 259 -7.11 14.56 -3.05
CA PHE A 259 -7.29 14.54 -1.60
C PHE A 259 -6.57 15.71 -0.96
N LEU A 260 -7.16 16.25 0.07
CA LEU A 260 -6.61 17.37 0.81
C LEU A 260 -6.78 17.12 2.31
N SER A 261 -5.66 17.08 3.02
CA SER A 261 -5.60 17.11 4.48
C SER A 261 -4.95 18.41 4.95
N SER A 262 -4.64 18.50 6.22
CA SER A 262 -3.86 19.62 6.75
C SER A 262 -2.34 19.47 6.54
N GLY A 263 -1.90 18.35 5.96
CA GLY A 263 -0.48 18.04 5.77
C GLY A 263 0.16 18.75 4.58
N VAL A 264 1.47 18.98 4.65
CA VAL A 264 2.24 19.58 3.55
C VAL A 264 2.12 18.79 2.24
N ASP A 265 2.12 17.47 2.29
CA ASP A 265 2.12 16.60 1.10
C ASP A 265 0.89 16.82 0.24
N SER A 266 -0.30 16.68 0.85
CA SER A 266 -1.58 16.87 0.15
C SER A 266 -1.81 18.33 -0.27
N SER A 267 -1.36 19.28 0.53
CA SER A 267 -1.48 20.71 0.20
C SER A 267 -0.59 21.09 -0.98
N TYR A 268 0.66 20.62 -0.98
CA TYR A 268 1.59 20.83 -2.08
C TYR A 268 1.09 20.16 -3.37
N MET A 269 0.62 18.90 -3.26
CA MET A 269 0.00 18.18 -4.36
C MET A 269 -1.19 18.93 -4.96
N ALA A 270 -2.15 19.34 -4.12
CA ALA A 270 -3.36 20.02 -4.58
C ALA A 270 -3.05 21.37 -5.25
N ALA A 271 -2.05 22.11 -4.74
CA ALA A 271 -1.62 23.36 -5.34
C ALA A 271 -0.94 23.17 -6.72
N LEU A 272 -0.09 22.15 -6.87
CA LEU A 272 0.56 21.83 -8.16
C LEU A 272 -0.42 21.27 -9.19
N ALA A 273 -1.43 20.55 -8.74
CA ALA A 273 -2.36 19.83 -9.62
C ALA A 273 -3.33 20.75 -10.34
N HIS A 274 -3.66 21.95 -9.79
CA HIS A 274 -4.67 22.85 -10.35
C HIS A 274 -5.96 22.10 -10.70
N VAL A 275 -6.47 21.30 -9.76
CA VAL A 275 -7.74 20.56 -9.90
C VAL A 275 -8.92 21.45 -9.50
N ASP A 276 -10.12 21.14 -9.98
CA ASP A 276 -11.32 21.92 -9.63
C ASP A 276 -11.93 21.48 -8.27
N LYS A 277 -11.62 20.26 -7.83
CA LYS A 277 -12.24 19.65 -6.65
C LYS A 277 -11.20 19.02 -5.74
N THR A 278 -11.34 19.27 -4.44
CA THR A 278 -10.60 18.59 -3.39
C THR A 278 -11.54 17.89 -2.41
N PHE A 279 -11.07 16.82 -1.80
CA PHE A 279 -11.86 15.97 -0.91
C PHE A 279 -11.16 15.79 0.44
N THR A 280 -11.93 15.94 1.50
CA THR A 280 -11.42 15.87 2.88
C THR A 280 -12.41 15.12 3.76
N VAL A 281 -11.92 14.29 4.67
CA VAL A 281 -12.75 13.74 5.75
C VAL A 281 -12.17 14.10 7.11
N GLY A 282 -13.02 14.18 8.10
CA GLY A 282 -12.68 14.44 9.49
C GLY A 282 -13.65 13.74 10.43
N PHE A 283 -13.57 14.02 11.71
CA PHE A 283 -14.45 13.50 12.74
C PHE A 283 -15.09 14.64 13.51
N ALA A 284 -16.24 14.39 14.15
CA ALA A 284 -16.94 15.42 14.94
C ALA A 284 -16.10 15.98 16.10
N ASN A 285 -15.10 15.25 16.58
CA ASN A 285 -14.17 15.71 17.61
C ASN A 285 -13.09 16.59 16.98
N LYS A 286 -13.04 17.86 17.40
CA LYS A 286 -12.09 18.88 16.88
C LYS A 286 -10.61 18.46 16.92
N GLN A 287 -10.21 17.61 17.86
CA GLN A 287 -8.83 17.09 17.94
C GLN A 287 -8.47 16.21 16.73
N TYR A 288 -9.48 15.63 16.09
CA TYR A 288 -9.37 14.69 14.96
C TYR A 288 -10.01 15.26 13.68
N ASP A 289 -10.34 16.56 13.65
CA ASP A 289 -10.98 17.23 12.51
C ASP A 289 -10.02 18.19 11.81
N GLU A 290 -9.72 17.90 10.56
CA GLU A 290 -8.88 18.72 9.70
C GLU A 290 -9.71 19.46 8.62
N THR A 291 -11.03 19.30 8.63
CA THR A 291 -11.91 19.82 7.55
C THR A 291 -11.88 21.32 7.45
N ASP A 292 -11.86 22.04 8.58
CA ASP A 292 -11.84 23.52 8.59
C ASP A 292 -10.56 24.07 7.95
N TYR A 293 -9.40 23.43 8.25
CA TYR A 293 -8.13 23.84 7.64
C TYR A 293 -8.11 23.56 6.14
N ALA A 294 -8.57 22.36 5.71
CA ALA A 294 -8.62 22.00 4.32
C ALA A 294 -9.53 22.95 3.52
N GLN A 295 -10.64 23.39 4.09
CA GLN A 295 -11.53 24.38 3.49
C GLN A 295 -10.86 25.76 3.36
N GLU A 296 -10.13 26.22 4.39
CA GLU A 296 -9.37 27.47 4.35
C GLU A 296 -8.31 27.42 3.24
N PHE A 297 -7.52 26.35 3.20
CA PHE A 297 -6.48 26.16 2.19
C PHE A 297 -7.06 26.04 0.76
N SER A 298 -8.15 25.30 0.59
CA SER A 298 -8.83 25.21 -0.70
C SER A 298 -9.31 26.56 -1.23
N LYS A 299 -9.84 27.42 -0.35
CA LYS A 299 -10.20 28.81 -0.72
C LYS A 299 -8.97 29.61 -1.15
N HIS A 300 -7.83 29.41 -0.47
CA HIS A 300 -6.58 30.10 -0.80
C HIS A 300 -6.09 29.75 -2.21
N ILE A 301 -6.18 28.46 -2.62
CA ILE A 301 -5.78 28.02 -3.97
C ILE A 301 -6.92 28.12 -5.00
N GLY A 302 -8.09 28.67 -4.63
CA GLY A 302 -9.22 28.88 -5.55
C GLY A 302 -9.98 27.61 -5.95
N VAL A 303 -9.92 26.53 -5.14
CA VAL A 303 -10.50 25.21 -5.45
C VAL A 303 -11.68 24.89 -4.54
N LYS A 304 -12.71 24.20 -5.04
CA LYS A 304 -13.85 23.75 -4.25
C LYS A 304 -13.47 22.54 -3.39
N ASN A 305 -13.67 22.62 -2.07
CA ASN A 305 -13.48 21.51 -1.15
C ASN A 305 -14.80 20.81 -0.79
N TYR A 306 -14.82 19.49 -0.85
CA TYR A 306 -15.89 18.61 -0.39
C TYR A 306 -15.45 17.94 0.91
N ALA A 307 -15.94 18.45 2.03
CA ALA A 307 -15.61 17.93 3.36
C ALA A 307 -16.73 17.04 3.91
N TYR A 308 -16.35 15.91 4.49
CA TYR A 308 -17.27 14.98 5.15
C TYR A 308 -16.81 14.64 6.57
N ARG A 309 -17.72 14.64 7.54
CA ARG A 309 -17.42 14.24 8.92
C ARG A 309 -18.00 12.86 9.20
N ILE A 310 -17.10 11.91 9.47
CA ILE A 310 -17.43 10.51 9.77
C ILE A 310 -17.97 10.42 11.18
N THR A 311 -19.14 9.77 11.35
CA THR A 311 -19.67 9.46 12.67
C THR A 311 -19.06 8.18 13.23
N PRO A 312 -18.98 8.02 14.56
CA PRO A 312 -18.52 6.77 15.16
C PRO A 312 -19.35 5.56 14.70
N GLU A 313 -20.66 5.71 14.61
CA GLU A 313 -21.60 4.66 14.19
C GLU A 313 -21.30 4.18 12.77
N GLU A 314 -21.11 5.12 11.82
CA GLU A 314 -20.73 4.79 10.44
C GLU A 314 -19.38 4.09 10.38
N TYR A 315 -18.40 4.57 11.15
CA TYR A 315 -17.07 3.99 11.21
C TYR A 315 -17.13 2.50 11.61
N TRP A 316 -17.79 2.21 12.75
CA TRP A 316 -17.88 0.86 13.29
C TRP A 316 -18.77 -0.08 12.45
N ALA A 317 -19.85 0.43 11.88
CA ALA A 317 -20.75 -0.35 11.02
C ALA A 317 -20.10 -0.82 9.71
N ASN A 318 -19.06 -0.14 9.22
CA ASN A 318 -18.41 -0.49 7.96
C ASN A 318 -17.18 -1.39 8.11
N LEU A 319 -16.74 -1.75 9.31
CA LEU A 319 -15.50 -2.51 9.54
C LEU A 319 -15.48 -3.85 8.79
N GLY A 320 -16.56 -4.63 8.85
CA GLY A 320 -16.67 -5.90 8.13
C GLY A 320 -16.53 -5.73 6.61
N LYS A 321 -17.28 -4.77 6.04
CA LYS A 321 -17.17 -4.44 4.61
C LYS A 321 -15.77 -4.03 4.21
N ILE A 322 -15.11 -3.20 5.02
CA ILE A 322 -13.75 -2.71 4.74
C ILE A 322 -12.75 -3.87 4.80
N GLN A 323 -12.82 -4.73 5.82
CA GLN A 323 -11.96 -5.92 5.90
C GLN A 323 -12.20 -6.91 4.76
N TYR A 324 -13.44 -7.02 4.27
CA TYR A 324 -13.72 -7.81 3.07
C TYR A 324 -13.01 -7.26 1.83
N HIS A 325 -13.01 -5.94 1.64
CA HIS A 325 -12.30 -5.34 0.50
C HIS A 325 -10.77 -5.37 0.65
N MET A 326 -10.25 -5.48 1.86
CA MET A 326 -8.79 -5.60 2.09
C MET A 326 -8.22 -6.94 1.62
N ASP A 327 -9.01 -8.02 1.50
CA ASP A 327 -8.61 -9.41 1.29
C ASP A 327 -7.82 -10.01 2.46
N GLU A 328 -6.92 -9.28 3.06
CA GLU A 328 -6.10 -9.66 4.20
C GLU A 328 -6.38 -8.73 5.39
N PRO A 329 -6.15 -9.18 6.64
CA PRO A 329 -6.40 -8.30 7.78
C PRO A 329 -5.44 -7.13 7.78
N LEU A 330 -5.98 -5.92 7.93
CA LEU A 330 -5.22 -4.70 8.09
C LEU A 330 -5.73 -3.93 9.31
N ALA A 331 -4.83 -3.60 10.23
CA ALA A 331 -5.18 -2.91 11.48
C ALA A 331 -4.77 -1.43 11.50
N ASP A 332 -4.44 -0.84 10.37
CA ASP A 332 -4.31 0.62 10.32
C ASP A 332 -5.70 1.27 10.37
N ALA A 333 -5.98 1.98 11.46
CA ALA A 333 -7.27 2.66 11.66
C ALA A 333 -7.55 3.73 10.59
N ALA A 334 -6.50 4.30 9.97
CA ALA A 334 -6.64 5.26 8.87
C ALA A 334 -7.27 4.64 7.61
N SER A 335 -7.19 3.32 7.42
CA SER A 335 -7.81 2.63 6.28
C SER A 335 -9.33 2.85 6.20
N VAL A 336 -10.00 2.89 7.35
CA VAL A 336 -11.45 3.14 7.42
C VAL A 336 -11.78 4.57 7.01
N ALA A 337 -11.02 5.55 7.50
CA ALA A 337 -11.22 6.94 7.10
C ALA A 337 -10.89 7.16 5.62
N LEU A 338 -9.88 6.45 5.10
CA LEU A 338 -9.54 6.45 3.67
C LEU A 338 -10.69 5.88 2.82
N TYR A 339 -11.38 4.83 3.28
CA TYR A 339 -12.59 4.34 2.62
C TYR A 339 -13.65 5.44 2.47
N PHE A 340 -13.89 6.23 3.52
CA PHE A 340 -14.89 7.30 3.49
C PHE A 340 -14.50 8.46 2.56
N VAL A 341 -13.23 8.90 2.53
CA VAL A 341 -12.83 9.96 1.60
C VAL A 341 -12.94 9.49 0.15
N ASN A 342 -12.59 8.23 -0.13
CA ASN A 342 -12.77 7.65 -1.45
C ASN A 342 -14.26 7.55 -1.84
N ARG A 343 -15.13 7.17 -0.90
CA ARG A 343 -16.59 7.13 -1.10
C ARG A 343 -17.15 8.51 -1.47
N GLU A 344 -16.71 9.55 -0.79
CA GLU A 344 -17.18 10.90 -1.09
C GLU A 344 -16.61 11.45 -2.41
N ALA A 345 -15.34 11.15 -2.70
CA ALA A 345 -14.70 11.56 -3.95
C ALA A 345 -15.32 10.88 -5.17
N SER A 346 -15.62 9.58 -5.07
CA SER A 346 -16.20 8.80 -6.19
C SER A 346 -17.59 9.28 -6.65
N LYS A 347 -18.30 10.04 -5.80
CA LYS A 347 -19.56 10.71 -6.17
C LYS A 347 -19.36 11.88 -7.14
N GLN A 348 -18.13 12.38 -7.27
CA GLN A 348 -17.81 13.60 -8.00
C GLN A 348 -16.80 13.39 -9.13
N VAL A 349 -15.84 12.48 -8.97
CA VAL A 349 -14.75 12.24 -9.93
C VAL A 349 -14.43 10.75 -10.03
N LYS A 350 -13.79 10.33 -11.11
CA LYS A 350 -13.28 8.96 -11.29
C LYS A 350 -11.80 8.80 -10.91
N VAL A 351 -11.06 9.90 -10.86
CA VAL A 351 -9.62 9.93 -10.56
C VAL A 351 -9.34 10.92 -9.44
N CYS A 352 -8.49 10.55 -8.49
CA CYS A 352 -8.05 11.43 -7.42
C CYS A 352 -6.54 11.32 -7.22
N LEU A 353 -5.88 12.46 -7.01
CA LEU A 353 -4.45 12.49 -6.63
C LEU A 353 -4.31 12.41 -5.12
N SER A 354 -3.25 11.74 -4.65
CA SER A 354 -2.94 11.56 -3.22
C SER A 354 -1.47 11.75 -2.93
N GLY A 355 -1.16 12.09 -1.68
CA GLY A 355 0.19 12.43 -1.21
C GLY A 355 1.00 11.25 -0.68
N GLU A 356 0.57 10.00 -0.88
CA GLU A 356 1.30 8.80 -0.46
C GLU A 356 2.69 8.73 -1.13
N GLY A 357 3.67 8.20 -0.42
CA GLY A 357 5.05 8.08 -0.86
C GLY A 357 5.95 9.25 -0.46
N ALA A 358 5.38 10.40 -0.11
CA ALA A 358 6.15 11.57 0.30
C ALA A 358 6.97 11.32 1.58
N ASP A 359 6.45 10.55 2.51
CA ASP A 359 7.14 10.23 3.78
C ASP A 359 8.31 9.28 3.56
N GLU A 360 8.13 8.31 2.68
CA GLU A 360 9.11 7.28 2.36
C GLU A 360 10.29 7.81 1.54
N PHE A 361 10.02 8.75 0.62
CA PHE A 361 11.07 9.28 -0.26
C PHE A 361 11.84 10.46 0.36
N PHE A 362 11.16 11.26 1.19
CA PHE A 362 11.72 12.51 1.72
C PHE A 362 11.92 12.51 3.23
N GLY A 363 11.90 11.35 3.89
CA GLY A 363 12.20 11.23 5.31
C GLY A 363 11.13 11.83 6.23
N GLY A 364 9.84 11.53 5.99
CA GLY A 364 8.73 12.21 6.67
C GLY A 364 8.31 11.65 8.02
N TYR A 365 8.67 10.43 8.37
CA TYR A 365 8.24 9.79 9.61
C TYR A 365 9.01 10.31 10.83
N ASN A 366 8.29 10.57 11.93
CA ASN A 366 8.91 11.05 13.17
C ASN A 366 9.95 10.07 13.75
N ILE A 367 9.83 8.78 13.47
CA ILE A 367 10.78 7.76 13.91
C ILE A 367 12.18 7.99 13.32
N TYR A 368 12.28 8.61 12.15
CA TYR A 368 13.55 8.94 11.51
C TYR A 368 14.35 10.01 12.27
N LYS A 369 13.74 10.70 13.24
CA LYS A 369 14.46 11.59 14.16
C LYS A 369 15.21 10.83 15.26
N GLU A 370 14.88 9.55 15.48
CA GLU A 370 15.49 8.75 16.56
C GLU A 370 17.02 8.76 16.53
N PRO A 371 17.71 8.61 15.37
CA PRO A 371 19.17 8.64 15.33
C PRO A 371 19.81 9.94 15.83
N PHE A 372 19.09 11.06 15.76
CA PHE A 372 19.58 12.37 16.19
C PHE A 372 19.27 12.70 17.65
N THR A 373 18.54 11.82 18.35
CA THR A 373 18.18 12.01 19.78
C THR A 373 19.06 11.18 20.67
N VAL A 374 19.47 11.77 21.83
CA VAL A 374 20.26 11.06 22.89
C VAL A 374 21.48 10.33 22.35
N THR A 375 22.23 10.98 21.45
CA THR A 375 23.39 10.40 20.74
C THR A 375 24.52 9.96 21.65
N TRP A 376 24.62 10.54 22.88
CA TRP A 376 25.63 10.15 23.85
C TRP A 376 25.46 8.68 24.30
N TYR A 377 24.23 8.16 24.36
CA TYR A 377 23.95 6.78 24.75
C TYR A 377 24.51 5.78 23.72
N ASP A 378 24.52 6.13 22.45
CA ASP A 378 25.06 5.27 21.39
C ASP A 378 26.59 5.12 21.46
N LYS A 379 27.28 6.02 22.16
CA LYS A 379 28.72 5.91 22.45
C LYS A 379 29.06 4.82 23.44
N ILE A 380 28.06 4.34 24.22
CA ILE A 380 28.24 3.21 25.14
C ILE A 380 28.38 1.92 24.32
N PRO A 381 29.38 1.06 24.60
CA PRO A 381 29.55 -0.20 23.87
C PRO A 381 28.29 -1.06 23.88
N LEU A 382 27.96 -1.67 22.74
CA LEU A 382 26.74 -2.44 22.55
C LEU A 382 26.50 -3.55 23.60
N PRO A 383 27.52 -4.32 24.06
CA PRO A 383 27.30 -5.32 25.12
C PRO A 383 26.76 -4.71 26.44
N ILE A 384 27.24 -3.51 26.80
CA ILE A 384 26.78 -2.80 27.99
C ILE A 384 25.34 -2.31 27.78
N ARG A 385 25.04 -1.73 26.62
CA ARG A 385 23.67 -1.31 26.28
C ARG A 385 22.69 -2.50 26.25
N ARG A 386 23.13 -3.67 25.79
CA ARG A 386 22.32 -4.90 25.83
C ARG A 386 22.01 -5.32 27.25
N ALA A 387 22.98 -5.28 28.15
CA ALA A 387 22.76 -5.59 29.56
C ALA A 387 21.78 -4.62 30.22
N ILE A 388 21.95 -3.30 29.96
CA ILE A 388 21.03 -2.26 30.45
C ILE A 388 19.62 -2.51 29.91
N GLY A 389 19.48 -2.77 28.60
CA GLY A 389 18.22 -3.05 27.95
C GLY A 389 17.51 -4.28 28.50
N ALA A 390 18.25 -5.36 28.78
CA ALA A 390 17.72 -6.59 29.36
C ALA A 390 17.18 -6.36 30.77
N VAL A 391 17.90 -5.59 31.61
CA VAL A 391 17.42 -5.20 32.95
C VAL A 391 16.20 -4.29 32.86
N ALA A 392 16.22 -3.32 31.94
CA ALA A 392 15.10 -2.40 31.70
C ALA A 392 13.82 -3.14 31.27
N ASP A 393 13.92 -4.20 30.48
CA ASP A 393 12.78 -5.00 30.00
C ASP A 393 12.05 -5.75 31.15
N LEU A 394 12.69 -5.95 32.27
CA LEU A 394 12.09 -6.53 33.47
C LEU A 394 11.28 -5.50 34.30
N LEU A 395 11.45 -4.22 34.03
CA LEU A 395 10.81 -3.14 34.78
C LEU A 395 9.41 -2.82 34.20
N PRO A 396 8.49 -2.25 34.99
CA PRO A 396 7.21 -1.76 34.48
C PRO A 396 7.43 -0.73 33.37
N PRO A 397 6.58 -0.71 32.33
CA PRO A 397 6.73 0.19 31.19
C PRO A 397 6.41 1.64 31.59
N VAL A 398 7.41 2.35 32.10
CA VAL A 398 7.37 3.78 32.37
C VAL A 398 8.16 4.57 31.33
N HIS A 399 8.00 5.89 31.32
CA HIS A 399 8.69 6.76 30.38
C HIS A 399 10.21 6.55 30.44
N GLY A 400 10.86 6.36 29.28
CA GLY A 400 12.30 6.09 29.16
C GLY A 400 12.70 4.60 29.16
N ILE A 401 11.92 3.70 29.74
CA ILE A 401 12.23 2.26 29.74
C ILE A 401 12.26 1.70 28.31
N ASN A 402 11.25 2.02 27.50
CA ASN A 402 11.20 1.59 26.11
C ASN A 402 12.43 2.08 25.30
N PHE A 403 12.95 3.26 25.62
CA PHE A 403 14.17 3.78 24.99
C PHE A 403 15.38 2.87 25.30
N LEU A 404 15.58 2.51 26.57
CA LEU A 404 16.69 1.66 26.99
C LEU A 404 16.61 0.26 26.35
N VAL A 405 15.42 -0.34 26.34
CA VAL A 405 15.18 -1.65 25.70
C VAL A 405 15.48 -1.59 24.20
N ARG A 406 15.00 -0.57 23.51
CA ARG A 406 15.22 -0.41 22.07
C ARG A 406 16.69 -0.12 21.75
N ARG A 407 17.29 0.86 22.41
CA ARG A 407 18.70 1.25 22.18
C ARG A 407 19.71 0.22 22.69
N GLY A 408 19.28 -0.75 23.50
CA GLY A 408 20.05 -1.94 23.84
C GLY A 408 20.29 -2.88 22.65
N LYS A 409 19.60 -2.67 21.52
CA LYS A 409 19.71 -3.49 20.31
C LYS A 409 20.27 -2.66 19.14
N PRO A 410 21.05 -3.27 18.21
CA PRO A 410 21.43 -2.61 16.97
C PRO A 410 20.19 -2.25 16.15
N LEU A 411 20.33 -1.34 15.19
CA LEU A 411 19.21 -0.84 14.38
C LEU A 411 18.47 -1.98 13.68
N ALA A 412 19.17 -2.89 13.03
CA ALA A 412 18.60 -4.02 12.31
C ALA A 412 17.82 -5.04 13.19
N GLU A 413 18.05 -5.03 14.52
CA GLU A 413 17.30 -5.87 15.46
C GLU A 413 16.07 -5.14 16.05
N ARG A 414 16.10 -3.80 16.13
CA ARG A 414 15.04 -3.01 16.77
C ARG A 414 14.07 -2.34 15.82
N TYR A 415 14.44 -2.24 14.55
CA TYR A 415 13.62 -1.63 13.52
C TYR A 415 13.23 -2.66 12.46
N ILE A 416 11.96 -2.93 12.35
CA ILE A 416 11.39 -3.88 11.38
C ILE A 416 10.50 -3.16 10.35
N GLY A 417 10.44 -1.84 10.41
CA GLY A 417 9.55 -0.95 9.68
C GLY A 417 8.91 0.07 10.61
N ASN A 418 8.10 0.96 10.07
CA ASN A 418 7.44 2.04 10.82
C ASN A 418 6.45 1.52 11.90
N THR A 419 6.11 0.25 11.85
CA THR A 419 5.30 -0.43 12.87
C THR A 419 6.08 -1.58 13.51
N ASN A 420 6.10 -1.60 14.84
CA ASN A 420 6.52 -2.74 15.67
C ASN A 420 5.57 -2.81 16.87
N LEU A 421 4.43 -3.51 16.68
CA LEU A 421 3.30 -3.42 17.59
C LEU A 421 3.38 -4.37 18.78
N MET A 422 3.82 -5.61 18.53
CA MET A 422 3.96 -6.64 19.57
C MET A 422 5.28 -7.38 19.43
N ASP A 423 6.00 -7.46 20.55
CA ASP A 423 7.19 -8.29 20.68
C ASP A 423 6.83 -9.78 20.84
N GLU A 424 7.85 -10.65 20.75
CA GLU A 424 7.69 -12.10 20.84
C GLU A 424 7.14 -12.56 22.20
N HIS A 425 7.49 -11.88 23.29
CA HIS A 425 7.00 -12.21 24.63
C HIS A 425 5.49 -12.01 24.75
N ARG A 426 4.98 -10.87 24.26
CA ARG A 426 3.53 -10.58 24.24
C ARG A 426 2.77 -11.55 23.36
N LYS A 427 3.30 -11.87 22.17
CA LYS A 427 2.67 -12.84 21.25
C LYS A 427 2.53 -14.22 21.90
N LYS A 428 3.60 -14.74 22.56
CA LYS A 428 3.55 -15.99 23.32
C LYS A 428 2.51 -16.00 24.43
N LYS A 429 2.28 -14.84 25.06
CA LYS A 429 1.27 -14.70 26.12
C LYS A 429 -0.15 -14.70 25.56
N LEU A 430 -0.37 -14.10 24.39
CA LEU A 430 -1.69 -13.92 23.78
C LEU A 430 -2.13 -15.11 22.95
N LEU A 431 -1.24 -15.68 22.15
CA LEU A 431 -1.57 -16.80 21.23
C LEU A 431 -1.66 -18.12 21.98
N LYS A 432 -2.66 -18.95 21.64
CA LYS A 432 -2.78 -20.32 22.15
C LYS A 432 -1.63 -21.18 21.64
N ASN A 433 -1.45 -21.17 20.33
CA ASN A 433 -0.42 -21.89 19.62
C ASN A 433 0.55 -20.87 19.02
N TYR A 434 1.67 -20.67 19.68
CA TYR A 434 2.71 -19.79 19.18
C TYR A 434 3.79 -20.61 18.47
N HIS A 435 3.74 -20.60 17.13
CA HIS A 435 4.75 -21.22 16.28
C HIS A 435 5.21 -20.17 15.27
N PRO A 436 6.28 -19.41 15.53
CA PRO A 436 6.79 -18.48 14.53
C PRO A 436 7.50 -19.26 13.44
N GLY A 437 7.00 -19.20 12.22
CA GLY A 437 7.72 -19.67 11.04
C GLY A 437 8.92 -18.75 10.76
N LYS A 438 8.64 -17.47 10.49
CA LYS A 438 9.63 -16.40 10.30
C LYS A 438 9.51 -15.40 11.46
N LEU A 439 10.65 -14.84 11.89
CA LEU A 439 10.66 -13.70 12.80
C LEU A 439 10.53 -12.39 12.00
N PRO A 440 9.99 -11.31 12.58
CA PRO A 440 9.94 -10.01 11.92
C PRO A 440 11.29 -9.53 11.40
N THR A 441 12.37 -9.79 12.14
CA THR A 441 13.74 -9.46 11.74
C THR A 441 14.24 -10.25 10.54
N ASP A 442 13.68 -11.43 10.25
CA ASP A 442 14.07 -12.20 9.07
C ASP A 442 13.56 -11.54 7.79
N LEU A 443 12.41 -10.84 7.88
CA LEU A 443 11.83 -10.09 6.76
C LEU A 443 12.54 -8.74 6.53
N SER A 444 13.00 -8.06 7.59
CA SER A 444 13.69 -6.78 7.46
C SER A 444 15.18 -6.90 7.14
N ARG A 445 15.83 -8.02 7.52
CA ARG A 445 17.27 -8.25 7.34
C ARG A 445 17.76 -8.04 5.90
N PRO A 446 17.11 -8.53 4.84
CA PRO A 446 17.57 -8.32 3.47
C PRO A 446 17.69 -6.84 3.09
N TYR A 447 16.86 -5.97 3.65
CA TYR A 447 16.85 -4.54 3.36
C TYR A 447 17.93 -3.79 4.13
N PHE A 448 18.27 -4.24 5.34
CA PHE A 448 19.45 -3.76 6.07
C PHE A 448 20.76 -4.19 5.41
N GLU A 449 20.84 -5.40 4.84
CA GLU A 449 22.01 -5.81 4.05
C GLU A 449 22.11 -5.02 2.73
N LEU A 450 20.99 -4.72 2.07
CA LEU A 450 20.94 -3.89 0.86
C LEU A 450 21.48 -2.47 1.12
N SER A 451 21.16 -1.87 2.27
CA SER A 451 21.56 -0.52 2.68
C SER A 451 22.78 -0.49 3.62
N LYS A 452 23.52 -1.60 3.67
CA LYS A 452 24.71 -1.70 4.51
C LYS A 452 25.74 -0.63 4.18
N GLY A 453 26.24 0.05 5.21
CA GLY A 453 27.20 1.15 5.06
C GLY A 453 26.55 2.54 4.90
N GLN A 454 25.25 2.60 4.66
CA GLN A 454 24.49 3.85 4.68
C GLN A 454 24.22 4.30 6.13
N ASP A 455 23.82 5.57 6.29
CA ASP A 455 23.41 6.09 7.59
C ASP A 455 22.10 5.45 8.11
N ALA A 456 21.81 5.65 9.39
CA ALA A 456 20.69 4.99 10.04
C ALA A 456 19.32 5.36 9.45
N VAL A 457 19.14 6.58 8.96
CA VAL A 457 17.86 7.02 8.36
C VAL A 457 17.68 6.35 7.00
N THR A 458 18.69 6.37 6.15
CA THR A 458 18.66 5.69 4.86
C THR A 458 18.39 4.19 4.99
N GLN A 459 18.95 3.53 6.02
CA GLN A 459 18.63 2.13 6.31
C GLN A 459 17.16 1.93 6.71
N MET A 460 16.60 2.84 7.52
CA MET A 460 15.19 2.80 7.92
C MET A 460 14.27 3.09 6.73
N GLU A 461 14.57 4.09 5.88
CA GLU A 461 13.85 4.38 4.64
C GLU A 461 13.83 3.16 3.69
N THR A 462 14.99 2.49 3.52
CA THR A 462 15.09 1.28 2.70
C THR A 462 14.17 0.16 3.22
N CYS A 463 14.09 0.00 4.53
CA CYS A 463 13.20 -0.99 5.16
C CYS A 463 11.72 -0.62 4.93
N ASP A 464 11.34 0.64 5.17
CA ASP A 464 9.96 1.10 5.03
C ASP A 464 9.48 1.07 3.58
N LEU A 465 10.33 1.44 2.64
CA LEU A 465 10.02 1.41 1.20
C LEU A 465 9.65 0.00 0.72
N ASN A 466 10.24 -1.03 1.28
CA ASN A 466 10.03 -2.42 0.86
C ASN A 466 8.99 -3.19 1.71
N LEU A 467 8.71 -2.77 2.94
CA LEU A 467 7.78 -3.45 3.84
C LEU A 467 6.55 -2.61 4.17
N TRP A 468 6.75 -1.46 4.82
CA TRP A 468 5.67 -0.61 5.30
C TRP A 468 4.87 0.01 4.15
N MET A 469 5.54 0.63 3.20
CA MET A 469 4.88 1.25 2.03
C MET A 469 4.04 0.24 1.26
N VAL A 470 4.59 -0.94 0.99
CA VAL A 470 3.92 -1.98 0.18
C VAL A 470 2.79 -2.66 0.94
N GLY A 471 3.03 -3.02 2.21
CA GLY A 471 2.13 -3.85 3.00
C GLY A 471 1.01 -3.09 3.70
N ASP A 472 1.20 -1.79 3.97
CA ASP A 472 0.21 -0.93 4.63
C ASP A 472 -0.27 0.20 3.71
N ILE A 473 0.65 1.12 3.35
CA ILE A 473 0.28 2.38 2.68
C ILE A 473 -0.39 2.14 1.32
N LEU A 474 0.28 1.43 0.41
CA LEU A 474 -0.23 1.18 -0.93
C LEU A 474 -1.37 0.17 -0.96
N LEU A 475 -1.34 -0.82 -0.06
CA LEU A 475 -2.42 -1.80 0.05
C LEU A 475 -3.75 -1.11 0.38
N LYS A 476 -3.79 -0.30 1.45
CA LYS A 476 -5.02 0.42 1.82
C LYS A 476 -5.42 1.47 0.78
N ALA A 477 -4.44 2.14 0.15
CA ALA A 477 -4.70 3.15 -0.87
C ALA A 477 -5.45 2.56 -2.07
N ASP A 478 -4.96 1.45 -2.65
CA ASP A 478 -5.63 0.77 -3.77
C ASP A 478 -6.95 0.13 -3.34
N LYS A 479 -6.95 -0.66 -2.24
CA LYS A 479 -8.14 -1.41 -1.82
C LYS A 479 -9.31 -0.49 -1.44
N MET A 480 -9.06 0.62 -0.74
CA MET A 480 -10.12 1.53 -0.31
C MET A 480 -10.62 2.43 -1.43
N SER A 481 -9.76 2.83 -2.35
CA SER A 481 -10.17 3.58 -3.52
C SER A 481 -11.00 2.70 -4.47
N MET A 482 -10.53 1.49 -4.75
CA MET A 482 -11.23 0.57 -5.65
C MET A 482 -12.51 -0.02 -5.05
N ALA A 483 -12.62 -0.16 -3.72
CA ALA A 483 -13.89 -0.48 -3.06
C ALA A 483 -15.01 0.52 -3.37
N ASN A 484 -14.64 1.71 -3.86
CA ASN A 484 -15.54 2.81 -4.24
C ASN A 484 -15.44 3.16 -5.74
N SER A 485 -14.83 2.31 -6.56
CA SER A 485 -14.66 2.54 -8.00
C SER A 485 -13.99 3.89 -8.31
N LEU A 486 -12.96 4.26 -7.53
CA LEU A 486 -12.17 5.48 -7.69
C LEU A 486 -10.72 5.11 -7.99
N GLU A 487 -10.13 5.71 -9.03
CA GLU A 487 -8.70 5.58 -9.28
C GLU A 487 -7.90 6.54 -8.41
N LEU A 488 -7.01 6.00 -7.58
CA LEU A 488 -6.06 6.81 -6.81
C LEU A 488 -4.71 6.81 -7.50
N ARG A 489 -4.16 8.00 -7.74
CA ARG A 489 -2.83 8.25 -8.32
C ARG A 489 -1.93 8.91 -7.28
N VAL A 490 -0.64 8.55 -7.30
CA VAL A 490 0.33 8.88 -6.26
C VAL A 490 1.59 9.53 -6.84
N PRO A 491 1.54 10.80 -7.26
CA PRO A 491 2.64 11.45 -7.97
C PRO A 491 3.99 11.46 -7.23
N PHE A 492 4.03 11.38 -5.91
CA PHE A 492 5.29 11.20 -5.17
C PHE A 492 5.97 9.87 -5.50
N LEU A 493 5.19 8.81 -5.82
CA LEU A 493 5.72 7.49 -6.18
C LEU A 493 6.01 7.35 -7.68
N ASP A 494 6.38 8.42 -8.32
CA ASP A 494 6.89 8.41 -9.67
C ASP A 494 8.36 7.95 -9.67
N ARG A 495 8.73 7.14 -10.67
CA ARG A 495 10.11 6.67 -10.83
C ARG A 495 11.12 7.81 -10.92
N LYS A 496 10.82 8.89 -11.67
CA LYS A 496 11.69 10.08 -11.77
C LYS A 496 11.82 10.83 -10.44
N VAL A 497 10.74 10.91 -9.67
CA VAL A 497 10.78 11.49 -8.33
C VAL A 497 11.64 10.64 -7.39
N PHE A 498 11.55 9.30 -7.47
CA PHE A 498 12.42 8.42 -6.70
C PHE A 498 13.88 8.54 -7.10
N GLU A 499 14.18 8.58 -8.40
CA GLU A 499 15.55 8.77 -8.90
C GLU A 499 16.19 10.02 -8.28
N LEU A 500 15.45 11.15 -8.23
CA LEU A 500 15.90 12.35 -7.54
C LEU A 500 16.02 12.13 -6.02
N ALA A 501 14.96 11.65 -5.38
CA ALA A 501 14.88 11.52 -3.91
C ALA A 501 15.93 10.55 -3.36
N SER A 502 16.35 9.56 -4.14
CA SER A 502 17.38 8.58 -3.77
C SER A 502 18.78 9.20 -3.62
N HIS A 503 19.03 10.34 -4.27
CA HIS A 503 20.29 11.08 -4.16
C HIS A 503 20.29 12.15 -3.07
N ILE A 504 19.14 12.49 -2.48
CA ILE A 504 19.07 13.53 -1.43
C ILE A 504 19.69 12.98 -0.14
N PRO A 505 20.74 13.62 0.42
CA PRO A 505 21.38 13.16 1.64
C PRO A 505 20.50 13.39 2.87
N THR A 506 20.67 12.56 3.88
CA THR A 506 19.90 12.59 5.13
C THR A 506 19.83 13.97 5.78
N LYS A 507 20.95 14.75 5.75
CA LYS A 507 21.00 16.12 6.28
C LYS A 507 19.98 17.08 5.63
N CYS A 508 19.59 16.81 4.37
CA CYS A 508 18.57 17.57 3.63
C CYS A 508 17.16 16.96 3.75
N LYS A 509 17.03 15.77 4.34
CA LYS A 509 15.72 15.11 4.59
C LYS A 509 15.24 15.30 6.02
N VAL A 510 16.09 15.03 7.03
CA VAL A 510 15.67 14.96 8.43
C VAL A 510 16.79 15.35 9.40
N ASN A 511 16.40 16.00 10.50
CA ASN A 511 17.26 16.27 11.65
C ASN A 511 16.47 16.07 12.96
N ALA A 512 17.05 16.44 14.11
CA ALA A 512 16.39 16.28 15.42
C ALA A 512 15.03 17.03 15.52
N ASN A 513 14.86 18.12 14.79
CA ASN A 513 13.71 19.02 14.91
C ASN A 513 12.69 18.84 13.78
N GLN A 514 13.13 18.60 12.56
CA GLN A 514 12.32 18.67 11.34
C GLN A 514 12.48 17.42 10.48
N THR A 515 11.42 17.08 9.76
CA THR A 515 11.34 16.04 8.73
C THR A 515 11.00 16.69 7.39
N LYS A 516 11.33 16.02 6.28
CA LYS A 516 11.08 16.49 4.90
C LYS A 516 11.71 17.86 4.60
N ILE A 517 12.91 18.12 5.09
CA ILE A 517 13.52 19.46 5.04
C ILE A 517 13.48 20.03 3.63
N ALA A 518 14.16 19.40 2.66
CA ALA A 518 14.22 19.88 1.28
C ALA A 518 12.84 19.89 0.59
N MET A 519 11.98 18.89 0.86
CA MET A 519 10.63 18.86 0.28
C MET A 519 9.74 20.01 0.81
N ARG A 520 9.89 20.40 2.07
CA ARG A 520 9.20 21.57 2.64
C ARG A 520 9.67 22.86 1.99
N GLY A 521 10.98 23.04 1.82
CA GLY A 521 11.52 24.21 1.12
C GLY A 521 11.04 24.28 -0.34
N ALA A 522 10.99 23.15 -1.05
CA ALA A 522 10.39 23.08 -2.38
C ALA A 522 8.89 23.45 -2.36
N ALA A 523 8.15 23.00 -1.35
CA ALA A 523 6.73 23.31 -1.21
C ALA A 523 6.47 24.80 -0.92
N GLU A 524 7.32 25.48 -0.14
CA GLU A 524 7.21 26.92 0.16
C GLU A 524 7.26 27.80 -1.11
N LYS A 525 7.85 27.31 -2.18
CA LYS A 525 7.84 28.00 -3.49
C LYS A 525 6.44 28.02 -4.16
N THR A 526 5.48 27.25 -3.62
CA THR A 526 4.14 27.08 -4.22
C THR A 526 3.01 27.32 -3.22
N ILE A 527 3.20 26.98 -1.94
CA ILE A 527 2.19 27.11 -0.88
C ILE A 527 2.70 28.00 0.25
N PRO A 528 1.82 28.60 1.08
CA PRO A 528 2.25 29.45 2.19
C PRO A 528 3.18 28.71 3.16
N ALA A 529 4.23 29.38 3.66
CA ALA A 529 5.19 28.84 4.61
C ALA A 529 4.51 28.21 5.85
N LYS A 530 3.46 28.84 6.39
CA LYS A 530 2.64 28.29 7.50
C LYS A 530 2.09 26.89 7.19
N THR A 531 1.76 26.61 5.92
CA THR A 531 1.26 25.31 5.48
C THR A 531 2.42 24.32 5.28
N ALA A 532 3.51 24.78 4.65
CA ALA A 532 4.70 23.97 4.42
C ALA A 532 5.36 23.50 5.72
N ASP A 533 5.42 24.37 6.74
CA ASP A 533 6.02 24.07 8.05
C ASP A 533 5.10 23.32 9.01
N LYS A 534 3.84 23.10 8.65
CA LYS A 534 2.89 22.47 9.56
C LYS A 534 3.39 21.09 10.01
N LYS A 535 3.34 20.87 11.34
CA LYS A 535 3.70 19.57 11.93
C LYS A 535 2.77 18.48 11.43
N LYS A 536 3.35 17.34 11.05
CA LYS A 536 2.58 16.18 10.65
C LYS A 536 1.75 15.66 11.83
N LEU A 537 0.43 15.63 11.66
CA LEU A 537 -0.50 15.00 12.61
C LEU A 537 -0.77 13.53 12.27
N GLY A 538 -0.42 13.08 11.06
CA GLY A 538 -0.88 11.81 10.48
C GLY A 538 -2.35 11.92 10.08
N PHE A 539 -3.03 10.78 9.97
CA PHE A 539 -4.49 10.72 9.82
C PHE A 539 -5.09 10.25 11.16
N PRO A 540 -5.35 11.17 12.10
CA PRO A 540 -5.73 10.80 13.46
C PRO A 540 -7.16 10.25 13.49
N VAL A 541 -7.31 9.02 14.04
CA VAL A 541 -8.60 8.36 14.21
C VAL A 541 -8.84 8.13 15.71
N PRO A 542 -10.03 8.46 16.24
CA PRO A 542 -10.29 8.42 17.68
C PRO A 542 -10.53 7.02 18.28
N VAL A 543 -10.03 5.96 17.67
CA VAL A 543 -10.16 4.56 18.16
C VAL A 543 -9.71 4.43 19.62
N ARG A 544 -8.60 5.09 20.00
CA ARG A 544 -8.11 5.09 21.38
C ARG A 544 -9.14 5.59 22.38
N ALA A 545 -9.92 6.61 22.01
CA ALA A 545 -10.98 7.16 22.85
C ALA A 545 -12.22 6.29 22.83
N TRP A 546 -12.63 5.81 21.66
CA TRP A 546 -13.79 4.92 21.52
C TRP A 546 -13.65 3.61 22.30
N LEU A 547 -12.46 3.02 22.34
CA LEU A 547 -12.19 1.81 23.13
C LEU A 547 -12.31 2.00 24.65
N ARG A 548 -12.49 3.22 25.15
CA ARG A 548 -12.82 3.54 26.54
C ARG A 548 -14.31 3.80 26.75
N ASP A 549 -15.05 3.95 25.67
CA ASP A 549 -16.50 4.05 25.69
C ASP A 549 -17.11 2.64 25.82
N GLU A 550 -18.09 2.48 26.71
CA GLU A 550 -18.70 1.19 27.02
C GLU A 550 -19.37 0.54 25.79
N GLN A 551 -19.96 1.35 24.92
CA GLN A 551 -20.62 0.87 23.70
C GLN A 551 -19.61 0.17 22.78
N TYR A 552 -18.49 0.83 22.46
CA TYR A 552 -17.49 0.31 21.51
C TYR A 552 -16.60 -0.75 22.15
N ALA A 553 -16.25 -0.58 23.42
CA ALA A 553 -15.56 -1.61 24.18
C ALA A 553 -16.40 -2.90 24.27
N GLY A 554 -17.73 -2.77 24.38
CA GLY A 554 -18.67 -3.90 24.36
C GLY A 554 -18.64 -4.68 23.05
N ILE A 555 -18.52 -4.02 21.89
CA ILE A 555 -18.36 -4.66 20.58
C ILE A 555 -17.08 -5.51 20.55
N VAL A 556 -15.97 -4.92 20.98
CA VAL A 556 -14.66 -5.61 21.02
C VAL A 556 -14.68 -6.78 22.01
N ARG A 557 -15.28 -6.59 23.19
CA ARG A 557 -15.43 -7.66 24.19
C ARG A 557 -16.24 -8.84 23.63
N LYS A 558 -17.32 -8.56 22.91
CA LYS A 558 -18.09 -9.61 22.25
C LYS A 558 -17.23 -10.39 21.25
N ALA A 559 -16.44 -9.70 20.42
CA ALA A 559 -15.54 -10.33 19.46
C ALA A 559 -14.44 -11.18 20.16
N PHE A 560 -13.92 -10.74 21.29
CA PHE A 560 -12.90 -11.45 22.07
C PHE A 560 -13.42 -12.72 22.78
N ASN A 561 -14.73 -12.93 22.81
CA ASN A 561 -15.36 -14.12 23.42
C ASN A 561 -16.10 -14.99 22.37
N THR A 562 -15.71 -14.91 21.11
CA THR A 562 -16.23 -15.78 20.04
C THR A 562 -15.42 -17.08 19.94
N PRO A 563 -15.99 -18.18 19.37
CA PRO A 563 -15.22 -19.39 19.07
C PRO A 563 -13.98 -19.12 18.22
N ALA A 564 -14.04 -18.18 17.28
CA ALA A 564 -12.89 -17.74 16.47
C ALA A 564 -11.77 -17.15 17.36
N ALA A 565 -12.11 -16.29 18.32
CA ALA A 565 -11.11 -15.75 19.24
C ALA A 565 -10.51 -16.87 20.11
N GLU A 566 -11.33 -17.82 20.58
CA GLU A 566 -10.88 -18.97 21.37
C GLU A 566 -9.96 -19.91 20.57
N GLN A 567 -10.13 -20.00 19.26
CA GLN A 567 -9.26 -20.81 18.39
C GLN A 567 -7.80 -20.31 18.45
N PHE A 568 -7.60 -19.00 18.31
CA PHE A 568 -6.27 -18.42 18.15
C PHE A 568 -5.67 -17.85 19.44
N PHE A 569 -6.50 -17.32 20.34
CA PHE A 569 -6.05 -16.50 21.46
C PHE A 569 -6.46 -17.06 22.82
N ARG A 570 -5.71 -16.68 23.84
CA ARG A 570 -6.12 -16.83 25.24
C ARG A 570 -7.08 -15.70 25.61
N THR A 571 -8.38 -15.93 25.52
CA THR A 571 -9.42 -14.90 25.65
C THR A 571 -9.39 -14.19 27.02
N LYS A 572 -8.95 -14.86 28.09
CA LYS A 572 -8.72 -14.24 29.40
C LYS A 572 -7.69 -13.10 29.33
N GLU A 573 -6.60 -13.29 28.57
CA GLU A 573 -5.57 -12.26 28.38
C GLU A 573 -6.07 -11.11 27.52
N LEU A 574 -6.89 -11.40 26.48
CA LEU A 574 -7.52 -10.38 25.66
C LEU A 574 -8.44 -9.48 26.48
N ASN A 575 -9.33 -10.07 27.28
CA ASN A 575 -10.24 -9.32 28.13
C ASN A 575 -9.49 -8.50 29.20
N ALA A 576 -8.45 -9.07 29.82
CA ALA A 576 -7.62 -8.34 30.78
C ALA A 576 -6.91 -7.13 30.13
N MET A 577 -6.45 -7.27 28.87
CA MET A 577 -5.82 -6.19 28.11
C MET A 577 -6.83 -5.07 27.80
N LEU A 578 -8.07 -5.41 27.46
CA LEU A 578 -9.16 -4.47 27.23
C LEU A 578 -9.53 -3.73 28.52
N ASP A 579 -9.69 -4.44 29.66
CA ASP A 579 -9.99 -3.85 30.97
C ASP A 579 -8.90 -2.86 31.43
N GLN A 580 -7.63 -3.19 31.20
CA GLN A 580 -6.52 -2.28 31.48
C GLN A 580 -6.59 -1.00 30.65
N HIS A 581 -7.05 -1.09 29.39
CA HIS A 581 -7.19 0.08 28.53
C HIS A 581 -8.38 0.95 28.96
N ILE A 582 -9.55 0.33 29.24
CA ILE A 582 -10.76 1.02 29.70
C ILE A 582 -10.48 1.76 31.01
N SER A 583 -9.85 1.10 31.98
CA SER A 583 -9.51 1.70 33.29
C SER A 583 -8.38 2.74 33.21
N GLY A 584 -7.74 2.93 32.07
CA GLY A 584 -6.59 3.83 31.91
C GLY A 584 -5.28 3.33 32.56
N LYS A 585 -5.27 2.11 33.14
CA LYS A 585 -4.08 1.52 33.77
C LYS A 585 -2.96 1.28 32.77
N ARG A 586 -3.30 0.93 31.53
CA ARG A 586 -2.33 0.74 30.43
C ARG A 586 -2.96 1.11 29.11
N ASP A 587 -2.21 1.80 28.26
CA ASP A 587 -2.64 2.13 26.92
C ASP A 587 -2.33 0.97 25.95
N ASN A 588 -3.36 0.17 25.69
CA ASN A 588 -3.28 -1.02 24.83
C ASN A 588 -4.07 -0.90 23.53
N TRP A 589 -4.53 0.33 23.16
CA TRP A 589 -5.49 0.49 22.06
C TRP A 589 -5.02 -0.13 20.74
N ARG A 590 -3.76 0.03 20.37
CA ARG A 590 -3.24 -0.50 19.09
C ARG A 590 -3.23 -2.03 19.06
N GLN A 591 -2.86 -2.67 20.16
CA GLN A 591 -2.86 -4.13 20.28
C GLN A 591 -4.29 -4.70 20.26
N ILE A 592 -5.19 -4.07 20.99
CA ILE A 592 -6.62 -4.41 21.00
C ILE A 592 -7.20 -4.29 19.59
N TRP A 593 -6.94 -3.17 18.93
CA TRP A 593 -7.42 -2.90 17.59
C TRP A 593 -6.87 -3.91 16.58
N CYS A 594 -5.58 -4.22 16.66
CA CYS A 594 -4.94 -5.20 15.77
C CYS A 594 -5.61 -6.58 15.88
N ILE A 595 -5.81 -7.08 17.09
CA ILE A 595 -6.47 -8.38 17.30
C ILE A 595 -7.94 -8.32 16.85
N PHE A 596 -8.65 -7.24 17.16
CA PHE A 596 -10.04 -7.07 16.80
C PHE A 596 -10.22 -7.05 15.27
N MET A 597 -9.37 -6.35 14.53
CA MET A 597 -9.44 -6.29 13.06
C MET A 597 -9.12 -7.64 12.41
N PHE A 598 -8.21 -8.44 12.98
CA PHE A 598 -8.02 -9.83 12.56
C PHE A 598 -9.29 -10.66 12.74
N LEU A 599 -9.96 -10.54 13.89
CA LEU A 599 -11.20 -11.28 14.15
C LEU A 599 -12.36 -10.85 13.24
N VAL A 600 -12.47 -9.56 12.94
CA VAL A 600 -13.46 -9.04 11.96
C VAL A 600 -13.18 -9.60 10.57
N TRP A 601 -11.92 -9.61 10.13
CA TRP A 601 -11.52 -10.19 8.85
C TRP A 601 -11.78 -11.70 8.79
N TYR A 602 -11.42 -12.43 9.86
CA TYR A 602 -11.63 -13.87 9.94
C TYR A 602 -13.12 -14.24 9.89
N ASP A 603 -13.96 -13.46 10.55
CA ASP A 603 -15.41 -13.61 10.48
C ASP A 603 -15.94 -13.47 9.05
N GLU A 604 -15.44 -12.46 8.29
CA GLU A 604 -15.88 -12.23 6.91
C GLU A 604 -15.47 -13.36 5.96
N TYR A 605 -14.26 -13.93 6.10
CA TYR A 605 -13.71 -14.89 5.13
C TYR A 605 -13.85 -16.35 5.54
N PHE A 606 -13.85 -16.67 6.83
CA PHE A 606 -13.81 -18.05 7.32
C PHE A 606 -15.04 -18.48 8.12
N VAL A 607 -15.90 -17.56 8.52
CA VAL A 607 -17.14 -17.87 9.23
C VAL A 607 -18.36 -17.64 8.33
N LYS A 608 -18.47 -16.48 7.68
CA LYS A 608 -19.65 -16.11 6.87
C LYS A 608 -19.62 -16.67 5.44
N ARG A 609 -18.48 -17.01 4.90
CA ARG A 609 -18.29 -17.35 3.46
C ARG A 609 -17.57 -18.65 3.22
#